data_fda21e42abd03c263b73cf453d4a40e7
#
_entry.id   fda21e42abd03c263b73cf453d4a40e7
#
_cell.length_a   1.000
_cell.length_b   1.000
_cell.length_c   1.000
_cell.angle_alpha   90.00
_cell.angle_beta   90.00
_cell.angle_gamma   90.00
#
_symmetry.space_group_name_H-M   'P 1'
#
loop_
_entity.id
_entity.type
_entity.pdbx_description
1 polymer ?
#
loop_
_entity_poly.entity_id
_entity_poly.type
_entity_poly.pdbx_seq_one_letter_code
_entity_poly.pdbx_strand_id
1 'polypeptide(L)'
;MIETDQNLNSQKNIIVEDLTVTYRNGHTALRSASFKIPEGSIAALVGVNGAGKSTLFKALMGFIPSARGKISLLGYSVKDALKNNLIAYVPQSEEVDWDFPVLVKDVVLMGRYGKMGLMRRARAEDLAIVHKSLERVGMLDFEDRQIGELSGGQRKRVFLARALAQEGKVILLDEPFTGVDVKTEEQIISLLKDLKKEGHIMLVSTHNLGSVPEFCDRTILVKGTVISHGLTEDVFTNLNLEKAFGGVLRRFTLGGSDLHDDSDQREVTILTDDERPFVQYGEPKKSVTKRNKKDD
;
A
#
# COMPACT_ATOMS: atom_id res chain seq x y z
N MET A 1 16.14 -25.86 23.98
CA MET A 1 16.11 -24.42 24.31
C MET A 1 16.37 -23.57 23.04
N ILE A 2 15.75 -23.94 21.88
CA ILE A 2 15.93 -23.28 20.56
C ILE A 2 14.56 -22.93 19.93
N GLU A 3 13.45 -23.32 20.55
CA GLU A 3 12.08 -23.04 20.02
C GLU A 3 11.51 -21.66 20.37
N THR A 4 12.16 -20.91 21.27
CA THR A 4 11.63 -19.64 21.77
C THR A 4 11.93 -18.45 20.86
N ASP A 5 13.01 -18.47 20.08
CA ASP A 5 13.39 -17.31 19.24
C ASP A 5 12.65 -17.22 17.89
N GLN A 6 12.18 -18.35 17.35
CA GLN A 6 11.36 -18.32 16.13
C GLN A 6 9.94 -17.81 16.40
N ASN A 7 9.40 -17.99 17.61
CA ASN A 7 8.07 -17.53 17.98
C ASN A 7 8.02 -15.99 18.26
N LEU A 8 9.08 -15.41 18.77
CA LEU A 8 9.15 -13.94 19.01
C LEU A 8 9.22 -13.14 17.70
N ASN A 9 9.86 -13.68 16.67
CA ASN A 9 9.95 -13.03 15.35
C ASN A 9 8.66 -13.14 14.52
N SER A 10 7.76 -14.08 14.84
CA SER A 10 6.45 -14.21 14.19
C SER A 10 5.42 -13.22 14.70
N GLN A 11 5.60 -12.66 15.89
CA GLN A 11 4.65 -11.77 16.55
C GLN A 11 4.61 -10.35 15.98
N LYS A 12 5.56 -9.96 15.13
CA LYS A 12 5.68 -8.59 14.61
C LYS A 12 5.38 -8.45 13.11
N ASN A 13 4.73 -9.44 12.50
CA ASN A 13 4.52 -9.51 11.06
C ASN A 13 3.03 -9.61 10.71
N ILE A 14 2.70 -9.27 9.46
CA ILE A 14 1.50 -9.79 8.82
C ILE A 14 1.89 -11.09 8.14
N ILE A 15 1.19 -12.18 8.46
CA ILE A 15 1.39 -13.50 7.85
C ILE A 15 0.05 -13.98 7.29
N VAL A 16 0.04 -14.32 6.02
CA VAL A 16 -1.10 -14.93 5.33
C VAL A 16 -0.64 -16.27 4.78
N GLU A 17 -1.34 -17.35 5.12
CA GLU A 17 -1.00 -18.72 4.77
C GLU A 17 -2.19 -19.40 4.10
N ASP A 18 -2.00 -19.85 2.85
CA ASP A 18 -2.95 -20.62 2.05
C ASP A 18 -4.38 -20.04 2.05
N LEU A 19 -4.48 -18.71 2.04
CA LEU A 19 -5.75 -17.99 2.14
C LEU A 19 -6.58 -18.20 0.89
N THR A 20 -7.79 -18.74 1.08
CA THR A 20 -8.80 -18.85 0.03
C THR A 20 -10.05 -18.12 0.48
N VAL A 21 -10.54 -17.21 -0.36
CA VAL A 21 -11.74 -16.41 -0.10
C VAL A 21 -12.78 -16.67 -1.18
N THR A 22 -13.92 -17.18 -0.76
CA THR A 22 -15.06 -17.48 -1.63
C THR A 22 -16.27 -16.67 -1.15
N TYR A 23 -16.88 -15.93 -2.06
CA TYR A 23 -18.10 -15.17 -1.79
C TYR A 23 -19.32 -16.08 -1.71
N ARG A 24 -20.43 -15.59 -1.10
CA ARG A 24 -21.67 -16.35 -0.93
C ARG A 24 -22.30 -16.84 -2.25
N ASN A 25 -22.02 -16.16 -3.36
CA ASN A 25 -22.45 -16.56 -4.70
C ASN A 25 -21.58 -17.67 -5.32
N GLY A 26 -20.64 -18.26 -4.58
CA GLY A 26 -19.73 -19.32 -5.04
C GLY A 26 -18.48 -18.81 -5.79
N HIS A 27 -18.37 -17.51 -6.07
CA HIS A 27 -17.18 -16.95 -6.73
C HIS A 27 -15.97 -16.94 -5.78
N THR A 28 -14.88 -17.62 -6.18
CA THR A 28 -13.62 -17.62 -5.45
C THR A 28 -12.72 -16.51 -6.00
N ALA A 29 -12.54 -15.45 -5.23
CA ALA A 29 -11.77 -14.28 -5.62
C ALA A 29 -10.28 -14.39 -5.29
N LEU A 30 -9.92 -15.20 -4.29
CA LEU A 30 -8.53 -15.51 -3.92
C LEU A 30 -8.39 -17.00 -3.67
N ARG A 31 -7.32 -17.60 -4.17
CA ARG A 31 -6.98 -19.04 -3.98
C ARG A 31 -5.56 -19.17 -3.45
N SER A 32 -5.41 -19.90 -2.33
CA SER A 32 -4.10 -20.29 -1.77
C SER A 32 -3.08 -19.15 -1.74
N ALA A 33 -3.54 -17.95 -1.37
CA ALA A 33 -2.67 -16.78 -1.26
C ALA A 33 -1.80 -16.88 -0.01
N SER A 34 -0.48 -16.74 -0.19
CA SER A 34 0.49 -16.78 0.93
C SER A 34 1.51 -15.68 0.76
N PHE A 35 1.75 -14.93 1.83
CA PHE A 35 2.79 -13.89 1.89
C PHE A 35 3.09 -13.48 3.32
N LYS A 36 4.21 -12.77 3.50
CA LYS A 36 4.64 -12.21 4.78
C LYS A 36 5.12 -10.78 4.61
N ILE A 37 4.69 -9.89 5.52
CA ILE A 37 5.15 -8.50 5.60
C ILE A 37 5.73 -8.28 7.01
N PRO A 38 7.02 -7.97 7.14
CA PRO A 38 7.66 -7.72 8.44
C PRO A 38 7.30 -6.33 8.99
N GLU A 39 7.53 -6.15 10.29
CA GLU A 39 7.44 -4.84 10.97
C GLU A 39 8.31 -3.79 10.26
N GLY A 40 7.89 -2.54 10.29
CA GLY A 40 8.63 -1.43 9.69
C GLY A 40 8.77 -1.57 8.18
N SER A 41 7.71 -1.98 7.48
CA SER A 41 7.72 -2.13 6.03
C SER A 41 6.55 -1.40 5.38
N ILE A 42 6.80 -0.89 4.17
CA ILE A 42 5.77 -0.47 3.23
C ILE A 42 5.69 -1.54 2.14
N ALA A 43 4.56 -2.25 2.06
CA ALA A 43 4.32 -3.27 1.06
C ALA A 43 3.29 -2.78 0.03
N ALA A 44 3.64 -2.85 -1.26
CA ALA A 44 2.69 -2.62 -2.35
C ALA A 44 1.88 -3.89 -2.63
N LEU A 45 0.57 -3.74 -2.76
CA LEU A 45 -0.35 -4.76 -3.27
C LEU A 45 -0.75 -4.39 -4.69
N VAL A 46 -0.20 -5.09 -5.67
CA VAL A 46 -0.27 -4.72 -7.08
C VAL A 46 -0.97 -5.81 -7.90
N GLY A 47 -1.82 -5.41 -8.83
CA GLY A 47 -2.53 -6.32 -9.73
C GLY A 47 -3.67 -5.61 -10.45
N VAL A 48 -4.15 -6.18 -11.53
CA VAL A 48 -5.26 -5.64 -12.33
C VAL A 48 -6.56 -5.49 -11.52
N ASN A 49 -7.50 -4.73 -12.05
CA ASN A 49 -8.84 -4.66 -11.47
C ASN A 49 -9.48 -6.06 -11.47
N GLY A 50 -10.10 -6.44 -10.34
CA GLY A 50 -10.61 -7.79 -10.14
C GLY A 50 -9.57 -8.86 -9.74
N ALA A 51 -8.28 -8.51 -9.59
CA ALA A 51 -7.22 -9.44 -9.18
C ALA A 51 -7.39 -10.00 -7.76
N GLY A 52 -8.27 -9.43 -6.94
CA GLY A 52 -8.50 -9.86 -5.56
C GLY A 52 -7.93 -8.92 -4.48
N LYS A 53 -7.38 -7.75 -4.85
CA LYS A 53 -6.81 -6.77 -3.90
C LYS A 53 -7.81 -6.36 -2.82
N SER A 54 -8.96 -5.83 -3.21
CA SER A 54 -10.00 -5.41 -2.24
C SER A 54 -10.60 -6.60 -1.46
N THR A 55 -10.60 -7.81 -2.05
CA THR A 55 -10.99 -9.03 -1.32
C THR A 55 -9.99 -9.35 -0.22
N LEU A 56 -8.68 -9.22 -0.49
CA LEU A 56 -7.64 -9.40 0.50
C LEU A 56 -7.78 -8.38 1.64
N PHE A 57 -7.98 -7.09 1.33
CA PHE A 57 -8.24 -6.07 2.35
C PHE A 57 -9.46 -6.42 3.20
N LYS A 58 -10.58 -6.82 2.58
CA LYS A 58 -11.80 -7.23 3.29
C LYS A 58 -11.56 -8.44 4.21
N ALA A 59 -10.71 -9.39 3.80
CA ALA A 59 -10.33 -10.53 4.63
C ALA A 59 -9.44 -10.10 5.82
N LEU A 60 -8.44 -9.23 5.59
CA LEU A 60 -7.59 -8.66 6.64
C LEU A 60 -8.39 -7.82 7.65
N MET A 61 -9.47 -7.17 7.21
CA MET A 61 -10.40 -6.40 8.05
C MET A 61 -11.51 -7.26 8.67
N GLY A 62 -11.54 -8.57 8.40
CA GLY A 62 -12.57 -9.46 8.94
C GLY A 62 -13.97 -9.25 8.36
N PHE A 63 -14.14 -8.47 7.28
CA PHE A 63 -15.44 -8.26 6.62
C PHE A 63 -15.90 -9.49 5.84
N ILE A 64 -14.95 -10.31 5.38
CA ILE A 64 -15.24 -11.57 4.68
C ILE A 64 -14.45 -12.68 5.37
N PRO A 65 -15.12 -13.79 5.77
CA PRO A 65 -14.43 -14.92 6.34
C PRO A 65 -13.59 -15.65 5.28
N SER A 66 -12.45 -16.18 5.69
CA SER A 66 -11.68 -17.11 4.85
C SER A 66 -12.41 -18.45 4.75
N ALA A 67 -12.49 -19.00 3.54
CA ALA A 67 -12.97 -20.38 3.33
C ALA A 67 -11.88 -21.39 3.74
N ARG A 68 -10.60 -21.01 3.61
CA ARG A 68 -9.43 -21.79 3.98
C ARG A 68 -8.26 -20.86 4.29
N GLY A 69 -7.28 -21.38 5.01
CA GLY A 69 -6.04 -20.69 5.35
C GLY A 69 -6.13 -19.89 6.64
N LYS A 70 -5.06 -19.18 6.94
CA LYS A 70 -4.89 -18.41 8.18
C LYS A 70 -4.36 -17.02 7.90
N ILE A 71 -4.79 -16.07 8.71
CA ILE A 71 -4.27 -14.71 8.75
C ILE A 71 -3.81 -14.46 10.20
N SER A 72 -2.56 -14.04 10.34
CA SER A 72 -1.99 -13.57 11.60
C SER A 72 -1.51 -12.12 11.43
N LEU A 73 -1.96 -11.25 12.31
CA LEU A 73 -1.64 -9.83 12.33
C LEU A 73 -0.92 -9.51 13.64
N LEU A 74 0.39 -9.34 13.58
CA LEU A 74 1.24 -9.12 14.77
C LEU A 74 1.09 -10.25 15.80
N GLY A 75 0.89 -11.51 15.35
CA GLY A 75 0.68 -12.67 16.22
C GLY A 75 -0.78 -12.89 16.65
N TYR A 76 -1.69 -11.97 16.34
CA TYR A 76 -3.11 -12.06 16.68
C TYR A 76 -3.94 -12.62 15.53
N SER A 77 -5.08 -13.26 15.86
CA SER A 77 -6.12 -13.51 14.87
C SER A 77 -6.70 -12.18 14.36
N VAL A 78 -7.33 -12.17 13.18
CA VAL A 78 -8.01 -10.97 12.66
C VAL A 78 -8.98 -10.40 13.67
N LYS A 79 -9.79 -11.26 14.31
CA LYS A 79 -10.78 -10.86 15.34
C LYS A 79 -10.11 -10.17 16.53
N ASP A 80 -9.03 -10.72 17.04
CA ASP A 80 -8.34 -10.17 18.21
C ASP A 80 -7.56 -8.90 17.84
N ALA A 81 -6.97 -8.85 16.65
CA ALA A 81 -6.31 -7.65 16.14
C ALA A 81 -7.28 -6.46 16.01
N LEU A 82 -8.49 -6.69 15.51
CA LEU A 82 -9.55 -5.68 15.44
C LEU A 82 -10.01 -5.25 16.84
N LYS A 83 -10.24 -6.21 17.75
CA LYS A 83 -10.63 -5.93 19.13
C LYS A 83 -9.59 -5.06 19.87
N ASN A 84 -8.31 -5.26 19.57
CA ASN A 84 -7.21 -4.51 20.14
C ASN A 84 -6.88 -3.22 19.36
N ASN A 85 -7.69 -2.82 18.38
CA ASN A 85 -7.47 -1.64 17.53
C ASN A 85 -6.09 -1.62 16.84
N LEU A 86 -5.54 -2.79 16.48
CA LEU A 86 -4.22 -2.90 15.86
C LEU A 86 -4.22 -2.53 14.37
N ILE A 87 -5.40 -2.48 13.72
CA ILE A 87 -5.55 -2.27 12.29
C ILE A 87 -6.26 -0.95 12.05
N ALA A 88 -5.66 -0.07 11.27
CA ALA A 88 -6.29 1.11 10.71
C ALA A 88 -6.50 0.91 9.20
N TYR A 89 -7.59 1.46 8.66
CA TYR A 89 -7.94 1.31 7.24
C TYR A 89 -8.35 2.65 6.63
N VAL A 90 -7.77 2.94 5.48
CA VAL A 90 -8.14 4.06 4.61
C VAL A 90 -8.67 3.47 3.31
N PRO A 91 -9.98 3.53 3.06
CA PRO A 91 -10.60 3.00 1.84
C PRO A 91 -10.32 3.87 0.62
N GLN A 92 -10.47 3.29 -0.57
CA GLN A 92 -10.32 3.98 -1.86
C GLN A 92 -11.30 5.15 -2.01
N SER A 93 -12.56 4.90 -1.67
CA SER A 93 -13.63 5.90 -1.66
C SER A 93 -14.33 5.86 -0.31
N GLU A 94 -14.58 7.01 0.24
CA GLU A 94 -15.39 7.15 1.43
C GLU A 94 -16.84 7.32 0.98
N GLU A 95 -17.70 6.39 1.37
CA GLU A 95 -19.16 6.53 1.24
C GLU A 95 -19.65 7.51 2.33
N VAL A 96 -19.31 8.78 2.18
CA VAL A 96 -19.67 9.84 3.10
C VAL A 96 -20.63 10.79 2.38
N ASP A 97 -21.70 11.15 3.04
CA ASP A 97 -22.51 12.29 2.64
C ASP A 97 -21.70 13.57 2.90
N TRP A 98 -21.17 14.14 1.82
CA TRP A 98 -20.32 15.34 1.88
C TRP A 98 -21.09 16.60 2.27
N ASP A 99 -22.41 16.59 2.14
CA ASP A 99 -23.28 17.69 2.54
C ASP A 99 -23.61 17.64 4.04
N PHE A 100 -23.26 16.54 4.72
CA PHE A 100 -23.41 16.43 6.15
C PHE A 100 -22.41 17.34 6.88
N PRO A 101 -22.87 18.25 7.76
CA PRO A 101 -22.05 19.31 8.35
C PRO A 101 -21.18 18.77 9.50
N VAL A 102 -20.19 17.91 9.18
CA VAL A 102 -19.22 17.37 10.14
C VAL A 102 -17.89 18.11 10.03
N LEU A 103 -17.31 18.47 11.17
CA LEU A 103 -16.01 19.15 11.21
C LEU A 103 -14.86 18.15 10.98
N VAL A 104 -13.77 18.66 10.43
CA VAL A 104 -12.55 17.89 10.17
C VAL A 104 -12.05 17.20 11.45
N LYS A 105 -11.97 17.92 12.58
CA LYS A 105 -11.58 17.33 13.88
C LYS A 105 -12.50 16.20 14.33
N ASP A 106 -13.81 16.28 14.05
CA ASP A 106 -14.77 15.25 14.45
C ASP A 106 -14.59 13.98 13.59
N VAL A 107 -14.30 14.13 12.29
CA VAL A 107 -13.95 13.00 11.43
C VAL A 107 -12.71 12.28 11.96
N VAL A 108 -11.67 13.00 12.34
CA VAL A 108 -10.45 12.40 12.90
C VAL A 108 -10.71 11.77 14.26
N LEU A 109 -11.57 12.40 15.08
CA LEU A 109 -11.98 11.88 16.38
C LEU A 109 -12.71 10.52 16.29
N MET A 110 -13.41 10.25 15.19
CA MET A 110 -14.00 8.91 14.95
C MET A 110 -12.95 7.79 14.99
N GLY A 111 -11.69 8.07 14.64
CA GLY A 111 -10.59 7.13 14.78
C GLY A 111 -10.35 6.68 16.23
N ARG A 112 -10.74 7.49 17.22
CA ARG A 112 -10.60 7.19 18.65
C ARG A 112 -11.73 6.34 19.23
N TYR A 113 -12.83 6.15 18.50
CA TYR A 113 -14.04 5.49 19.02
C TYR A 113 -13.78 4.08 19.60
N GLY A 114 -12.84 3.34 19.04
CA GLY A 114 -12.44 2.03 19.57
C GLY A 114 -11.73 2.09 20.93
N LYS A 115 -11.18 3.24 21.30
CA LYS A 115 -10.46 3.46 22.57
C LYS A 115 -11.28 4.28 23.60
N MET A 116 -12.36 4.89 23.15
CA MET A 116 -13.30 5.58 24.03
C MET A 116 -14.19 4.58 24.77
N GLY A 117 -14.62 4.95 26.00
CA GLY A 117 -15.58 4.18 26.76
C GLY A 117 -16.97 4.13 26.10
N LEU A 118 -17.90 3.44 26.74
CA LEU A 118 -19.27 3.20 26.25
C LEU A 118 -20.02 4.47 25.81
N MET A 119 -19.79 5.59 26.52
CA MET A 119 -20.43 6.87 26.20
C MET A 119 -19.74 7.66 25.09
N ARG A 120 -18.63 7.17 24.56
CA ARG A 120 -17.83 7.80 23.50
C ARG A 120 -17.56 9.31 23.71
N ARG A 121 -17.34 9.69 24.96
CA ARG A 121 -16.95 11.06 25.31
C ARG A 121 -15.44 11.21 25.13
N ALA A 122 -15.03 12.17 24.30
CA ALA A 122 -13.63 12.51 24.08
C ALA A 122 -13.00 13.03 25.39
N ARG A 123 -11.82 12.54 25.70
CA ARG A 123 -10.97 13.04 26.77
C ARG A 123 -9.93 13.99 26.19
N ALA A 124 -9.26 14.76 27.07
CA ALA A 124 -8.17 15.64 26.63
C ALA A 124 -7.07 14.92 25.85
N GLU A 125 -6.78 13.66 26.24
CA GLU A 125 -5.84 12.80 25.52
C GLU A 125 -6.30 12.49 24.10
N ASP A 126 -7.59 12.18 23.88
CA ASP A 126 -8.14 11.89 22.55
C ASP A 126 -8.05 13.13 21.65
N LEU A 127 -8.34 14.32 22.18
CA LEU A 127 -8.21 15.58 21.46
C LEU A 127 -6.76 15.89 21.09
N ALA A 128 -5.81 15.65 22.02
CA ALA A 128 -4.39 15.82 21.74
C ALA A 128 -3.90 14.90 20.60
N ILE A 129 -4.40 13.66 20.56
CA ILE A 129 -4.08 12.72 19.48
C ILE A 129 -4.70 13.18 18.15
N VAL A 130 -5.93 13.72 18.16
CA VAL A 130 -6.57 14.30 16.97
C VAL A 130 -5.73 15.44 16.43
N HIS A 131 -5.33 16.42 17.26
CA HIS A 131 -4.49 17.55 16.86
C HIS A 131 -3.16 17.07 16.27
N LYS A 132 -2.45 16.15 16.96
CA LYS A 132 -1.21 15.56 16.46
C LYS A 132 -1.39 14.84 15.13
N SER A 133 -2.50 14.13 14.95
CA SER A 133 -2.79 13.42 13.70
C SER A 133 -3.05 14.40 12.55
N LEU A 134 -3.79 15.49 12.80
CA LEU A 134 -4.02 16.56 11.83
C LEU A 134 -2.73 17.31 11.48
N GLU A 135 -1.89 17.61 12.46
CA GLU A 135 -0.57 18.22 12.26
C GLU A 135 0.30 17.37 11.34
N ARG A 136 0.38 16.05 11.58
CA ARG A 136 1.17 15.10 10.77
C ARG A 136 0.78 15.06 9.29
N VAL A 137 -0.46 15.34 8.97
CA VAL A 137 -0.96 15.39 7.59
C VAL A 137 -1.07 16.81 7.04
N GLY A 138 -0.63 17.84 7.79
CA GLY A 138 -0.70 19.25 7.40
C GLY A 138 -2.13 19.76 7.25
N MET A 139 -3.03 19.34 8.14
CA MET A 139 -4.45 19.71 8.10
C MET A 139 -4.94 20.38 9.40
N LEU A 140 -4.04 20.74 10.32
CA LEU A 140 -4.41 21.32 11.62
C LEU A 140 -5.18 22.65 11.45
N ASP A 141 -4.75 23.54 10.54
CA ASP A 141 -5.41 24.83 10.27
C ASP A 141 -6.84 24.69 9.71
N PHE A 142 -7.24 23.47 9.38
CA PHE A 142 -8.56 23.15 8.82
C PHE A 142 -9.46 22.43 9.83
N GLU A 143 -9.03 22.25 11.08
CA GLU A 143 -9.72 21.40 12.05
C GLU A 143 -11.18 21.79 12.32
N ASP A 144 -11.50 23.10 12.26
CA ASP A 144 -12.84 23.64 12.48
C ASP A 144 -13.66 23.83 11.17
N ARG A 145 -13.10 23.45 10.00
CA ARG A 145 -13.85 23.48 8.74
C ARG A 145 -14.74 22.26 8.59
N GLN A 146 -15.79 22.41 7.81
CA GLN A 146 -16.61 21.27 7.40
C GLN A 146 -15.85 20.41 6.38
N ILE A 147 -15.99 19.09 6.48
CA ILE A 147 -15.30 18.15 5.58
C ILE A 147 -15.72 18.37 4.11
N GLY A 148 -16.95 18.79 3.87
CA GLY A 148 -17.49 19.09 2.55
C GLY A 148 -16.80 20.27 1.83
N GLU A 149 -16.21 21.20 2.58
CA GLU A 149 -15.50 22.37 2.04
C GLU A 149 -14.09 22.06 1.53
N LEU A 150 -13.58 20.85 1.81
CA LEU A 150 -12.22 20.45 1.48
C LEU A 150 -12.11 19.93 0.04
N SER A 151 -10.95 20.16 -0.59
CA SER A 151 -10.58 19.49 -1.84
C SER A 151 -10.44 17.98 -1.67
N GLY A 152 -10.49 17.20 -2.76
CA GLY A 152 -10.32 15.74 -2.71
C GLY A 152 -9.02 15.31 -2.02
N GLY A 153 -7.88 15.95 -2.34
CA GLY A 153 -6.60 15.67 -1.70
C GLY A 153 -6.57 16.04 -0.20
N GLN A 154 -7.24 17.14 0.19
CA GLN A 154 -7.39 17.51 1.59
C GLN A 154 -8.24 16.48 2.36
N ARG A 155 -9.37 16.06 1.78
CA ARG A 155 -10.21 14.99 2.35
C ARG A 155 -9.41 13.71 2.59
N LYS A 156 -8.64 13.24 1.60
CA LYS A 156 -7.79 12.05 1.75
C LYS A 156 -6.80 12.19 2.91
N ARG A 157 -6.18 13.36 3.09
CA ARG A 157 -5.29 13.61 4.23
C ARG A 157 -6.04 13.58 5.56
N VAL A 158 -7.27 14.09 5.63
CA VAL A 158 -8.11 13.99 6.86
C VAL A 158 -8.43 12.52 7.18
N PHE A 159 -8.78 11.69 6.19
CA PHE A 159 -9.03 10.27 6.43
C PHE A 159 -7.76 9.50 6.83
N LEU A 160 -6.61 9.93 6.31
CA LEU A 160 -5.33 9.41 6.78
C LEU A 160 -5.07 9.82 8.24
N ALA A 161 -5.36 11.08 8.63
CA ALA A 161 -5.30 11.51 10.02
C ALA A 161 -6.24 10.70 10.93
N ARG A 162 -7.46 10.38 10.46
CA ARG A 162 -8.38 9.48 11.19
C ARG A 162 -7.76 8.10 11.44
N ALA A 163 -7.10 7.53 10.43
CA ALA A 163 -6.41 6.25 10.58
C ALA A 163 -5.22 6.35 11.55
N LEU A 164 -4.46 7.46 11.54
CA LEU A 164 -3.38 7.71 12.48
C LEU A 164 -3.91 7.86 13.93
N ALA A 165 -5.03 8.57 14.10
CA ALA A 165 -5.66 8.76 15.41
C ALA A 165 -6.11 7.43 16.05
N GLN A 166 -6.34 6.39 15.27
CA GLN A 166 -6.62 5.04 15.79
C GLN A 166 -5.38 4.42 16.46
N GLU A 167 -4.16 4.87 16.13
CA GLU A 167 -2.86 4.36 16.65
C GLU A 167 -2.70 2.84 16.39
N GLY A 168 -3.25 2.35 15.30
CA GLY A 168 -3.03 0.97 14.85
C GLY A 168 -1.61 0.76 14.34
N LYS A 169 -1.02 -0.41 14.60
CA LYS A 169 0.32 -0.77 14.12
C LYS A 169 0.32 -1.26 12.67
N VAL A 170 -0.81 -1.72 12.18
CA VAL A 170 -1.04 -2.11 10.78
C VAL A 170 -1.94 -1.08 10.12
N ILE A 171 -1.48 -0.49 9.02
CA ILE A 171 -2.24 0.50 8.26
C ILE A 171 -2.48 -0.06 6.86
N LEU A 172 -3.74 -0.25 6.52
CA LEU A 172 -4.19 -0.68 5.21
C LEU A 172 -4.65 0.54 4.42
N LEU A 173 -4.06 0.78 3.24
CA LEU A 173 -4.39 1.93 2.38
C LEU A 173 -4.83 1.41 1.01
N ASP A 174 -6.10 1.64 0.69
CA ASP A 174 -6.67 1.20 -0.59
C ASP A 174 -6.65 2.36 -1.60
N GLU A 175 -5.71 2.33 -2.53
CA GLU A 175 -5.48 3.35 -3.56
C GLU A 175 -5.38 4.80 -3.02
N PRO A 176 -4.48 5.07 -2.07
CA PRO A 176 -4.44 6.36 -1.37
C PRO A 176 -4.06 7.54 -2.27
N PHE A 177 -3.49 7.28 -3.46
CA PHE A 177 -3.00 8.31 -4.38
C PHE A 177 -3.98 8.67 -5.50
N THR A 178 -5.07 7.91 -5.66
CA THR A 178 -6.06 8.16 -6.73
C THR A 178 -6.72 9.52 -6.55
N GLY A 179 -6.65 10.36 -7.59
CA GLY A 179 -7.30 11.68 -7.61
C GLY A 179 -6.63 12.74 -6.72
N VAL A 180 -5.37 12.56 -6.35
CA VAL A 180 -4.56 13.60 -5.68
C VAL A 180 -3.51 14.18 -6.63
N ASP A 181 -3.11 15.43 -6.37
CA ASP A 181 -2.01 16.08 -7.09
C ASP A 181 -0.65 15.53 -6.62
N VAL A 182 0.40 15.76 -7.42
CA VAL A 182 1.76 15.27 -7.17
C VAL A 182 2.29 15.70 -5.81
N LYS A 183 2.04 16.95 -5.40
CA LYS A 183 2.51 17.48 -4.12
C LYS A 183 1.85 16.76 -2.94
N THR A 184 0.56 16.48 -3.05
CA THR A 184 -0.17 15.72 -2.02
C THR A 184 0.34 14.27 -1.96
N GLU A 185 0.60 13.63 -3.12
CA GLU A 185 1.19 12.29 -3.18
C GLU A 185 2.55 12.24 -2.47
N GLU A 186 3.47 13.18 -2.76
CA GLU A 186 4.77 13.30 -2.10
C GLU A 186 4.65 13.46 -0.58
N GLN A 187 3.68 14.27 -0.11
CA GLN A 187 3.42 14.44 1.32
C GLN A 187 2.95 13.14 1.98
N ILE A 188 2.05 12.40 1.32
CA ILE A 188 1.59 11.10 1.81
C ILE A 188 2.76 10.10 1.84
N ILE A 189 3.56 10.01 0.78
CA ILE A 189 4.74 9.13 0.72
C ILE A 189 5.74 9.47 1.84
N SER A 190 6.03 10.74 2.07
CA SER A 190 6.90 11.17 3.18
C SER A 190 6.38 10.71 4.53
N LEU A 191 5.08 10.88 4.78
CA LEU A 191 4.43 10.41 6.00
C LEU A 191 4.54 8.88 6.15
N LEU A 192 4.31 8.10 5.08
CA LEU A 192 4.44 6.65 5.12
C LEU A 192 5.88 6.21 5.46
N LYS A 193 6.89 6.91 4.91
CA LYS A 193 8.30 6.66 5.24
C LYS A 193 8.62 6.94 6.72
N ASP A 194 7.99 7.95 7.33
CA ASP A 194 8.17 8.23 8.76
C ASP A 194 7.46 7.19 9.64
N LEU A 195 6.24 6.79 9.28
CA LEU A 195 5.52 5.70 9.95
C LEU A 195 6.29 4.37 9.90
N LYS A 196 6.96 4.09 8.78
CA LYS A 196 7.85 2.94 8.66
C LYS A 196 8.98 2.98 9.71
N LYS A 197 9.64 4.14 9.87
CA LYS A 197 10.68 4.33 10.91
C LYS A 197 10.14 4.12 12.32
N GLU A 198 8.85 4.43 12.55
CA GLU A 198 8.13 4.20 13.81
C GLU A 198 7.71 2.72 14.00
N GLY A 199 8.06 1.84 13.06
CA GLY A 199 7.80 0.41 13.12
C GLY A 199 6.38 0.01 12.68
N HIS A 200 5.63 0.88 11.97
CA HIS A 200 4.34 0.50 11.42
C HIS A 200 4.49 -0.43 10.22
N ILE A 201 3.50 -1.28 10.01
CA ILE A 201 3.36 -2.09 8.79
C ILE A 201 2.30 -1.43 7.92
N MET A 202 2.66 -1.07 6.71
CA MET A 202 1.71 -0.49 5.76
C MET A 202 1.54 -1.42 4.56
N LEU A 203 0.28 -1.70 4.21
CA LEU A 203 -0.08 -2.39 2.99
C LEU A 203 -0.86 -1.42 2.11
N VAL A 204 -0.28 -1.05 0.98
CA VAL A 204 -0.79 -0.04 0.05
C VAL A 204 -1.23 -0.73 -1.23
N SER A 205 -2.53 -0.74 -1.53
CA SER A 205 -2.95 -1.13 -2.87
C SER A 205 -2.70 0.03 -3.84
N THR A 206 -2.19 -0.30 -5.01
CA THR A 206 -1.98 0.69 -6.07
C THR A 206 -2.00 0.02 -7.43
N HIS A 207 -2.43 0.75 -8.44
CA HIS A 207 -2.25 0.43 -9.85
C HIS A 207 -1.18 1.34 -10.50
N ASN A 208 -0.69 2.35 -9.78
CA ASN A 208 0.41 3.20 -10.23
C ASN A 208 1.75 2.46 -10.11
N LEU A 209 2.18 1.82 -11.20
CA LEU A 209 3.40 1.02 -11.25
C LEU A 209 4.67 1.87 -11.06
N GLY A 210 4.67 3.11 -11.56
CA GLY A 210 5.84 3.97 -11.53
C GLY A 210 6.25 4.39 -10.12
N SER A 211 5.31 4.53 -9.19
CA SER A 211 5.62 4.97 -7.82
C SER A 211 6.05 3.83 -6.89
N VAL A 212 5.72 2.56 -7.21
CA VAL A 212 6.02 1.42 -6.31
C VAL A 212 7.50 1.32 -5.93
N PRO A 213 8.47 1.35 -6.86
CA PRO A 213 9.88 1.26 -6.51
C PRO A 213 10.43 2.45 -5.72
N GLU A 214 9.73 3.61 -5.74
CA GLU A 214 10.18 4.83 -5.08
C GLU A 214 10.04 4.80 -3.56
N PHE A 215 9.02 4.09 -3.05
CA PHE A 215 8.73 4.13 -1.62
C PHE A 215 8.36 2.77 -0.99
N CYS A 216 8.04 1.75 -1.79
CA CYS A 216 7.70 0.44 -1.26
C CYS A 216 8.91 -0.47 -1.15
N ASP A 217 9.16 -0.98 0.05
CA ASP A 217 10.24 -1.94 0.31
C ASP A 217 9.92 -3.33 -0.23
N ARG A 218 8.64 -3.66 -0.22
CA ARG A 218 8.11 -4.97 -0.57
C ARG A 218 6.98 -4.85 -1.57
N THR A 219 6.81 -5.89 -2.36
CA THR A 219 5.72 -5.97 -3.33
C THR A 219 5.04 -7.33 -3.24
N ILE A 220 3.72 -7.32 -3.40
CA ILE A 220 2.88 -8.52 -3.50
C ILE A 220 2.10 -8.38 -4.79
N LEU A 221 2.39 -9.24 -5.76
CA LEU A 221 1.69 -9.29 -7.05
C LEU A 221 0.53 -10.28 -6.97
N VAL A 222 -0.68 -9.83 -7.31
CA VAL A 222 -1.92 -10.62 -7.17
C VAL A 222 -2.66 -10.74 -8.50
N LYS A 223 -3.14 -11.97 -8.78
CA LYS A 223 -4.07 -12.29 -9.88
C LYS A 223 -4.90 -13.53 -9.51
N GLY A 224 -5.91 -13.35 -8.69
CA GLY A 224 -6.71 -14.44 -8.12
C GLY A 224 -5.92 -15.33 -7.14
N THR A 225 -4.61 -15.19 -7.10
CA THR A 225 -3.65 -15.75 -6.13
C THR A 225 -2.47 -14.80 -5.99
N VAL A 226 -1.55 -15.07 -5.07
CA VAL A 226 -0.26 -14.37 -5.01
C VAL A 226 0.68 -14.98 -6.06
N ILE A 227 1.04 -14.18 -7.06
CA ILE A 227 1.97 -14.58 -8.14
C ILE A 227 3.41 -14.56 -7.65
N SER A 228 3.77 -13.49 -6.92
CA SER A 228 5.10 -13.31 -6.32
C SER A 228 4.99 -12.33 -5.16
N HIS A 229 5.84 -12.49 -4.15
CA HIS A 229 5.96 -11.55 -3.02
C HIS A 229 7.38 -11.53 -2.48
N GLY A 230 7.85 -10.39 -1.99
CA GLY A 230 9.21 -10.26 -1.47
C GLY A 230 9.69 -8.81 -1.45
N LEU A 231 11.01 -8.61 -1.51
CA LEU A 231 11.59 -7.29 -1.72
C LEU A 231 11.15 -6.74 -3.09
N THR A 232 10.90 -5.44 -3.15
CA THR A 232 10.42 -4.83 -4.40
C THR A 232 11.39 -5.04 -5.55
N GLU A 233 12.69 -4.92 -5.31
CA GLU A 233 13.74 -5.14 -6.31
C GLU A 233 13.73 -6.56 -6.92
N ASP A 234 13.36 -7.58 -6.12
CA ASP A 234 13.32 -8.99 -6.57
C ASP A 234 12.00 -9.34 -7.26
N VAL A 235 10.89 -8.75 -6.81
CA VAL A 235 9.54 -9.09 -7.24
C VAL A 235 9.08 -8.25 -8.42
N PHE A 236 9.46 -6.97 -8.46
CA PHE A 236 8.98 -5.99 -9.44
C PHE A 236 9.77 -6.08 -10.75
N THR A 237 9.72 -7.25 -11.36
CA THR A 237 10.41 -7.57 -12.62
C THR A 237 9.43 -7.64 -13.78
N ASN A 238 9.91 -7.37 -15.01
CA ASN A 238 9.09 -7.47 -16.23
C ASN A 238 8.34 -8.79 -16.32
N LEU A 239 9.01 -9.92 -16.03
CA LEU A 239 8.42 -11.26 -16.09
C LEU A 239 7.25 -11.42 -15.11
N ASN A 240 7.41 -10.96 -13.88
CA ASN A 240 6.39 -11.06 -12.84
C ASN A 240 5.22 -10.10 -13.12
N LEU A 241 5.51 -8.89 -13.60
CA LEU A 241 4.50 -7.92 -14.01
C LEU A 241 3.68 -8.44 -15.20
N GLU A 242 4.32 -9.02 -16.22
CA GLU A 242 3.61 -9.65 -17.34
C GLU A 242 2.69 -10.79 -16.88
N LYS A 243 3.12 -11.62 -15.92
CA LYS A 243 2.28 -12.68 -15.34
C LYS A 243 1.08 -12.10 -14.58
N ALA A 244 1.29 -11.06 -13.77
CA ALA A 244 0.26 -10.45 -12.94
C ALA A 244 -0.78 -9.71 -13.80
N PHE A 245 -0.33 -8.96 -14.81
CA PHE A 245 -1.18 -8.11 -15.65
C PHE A 245 -1.71 -8.81 -16.90
N GLY A 246 -1.03 -9.87 -17.37
CA GLY A 246 -1.58 -10.76 -18.40
C GLY A 246 -1.86 -10.11 -19.76
N GLY A 247 -0.96 -9.25 -20.26
CA GLY A 247 -1.11 -8.59 -21.55
C GLY A 247 -1.92 -7.30 -21.55
N VAL A 248 -2.40 -6.85 -20.40
CA VAL A 248 -3.00 -5.51 -20.23
C VAL A 248 -1.89 -4.44 -20.23
N LEU A 249 -0.67 -4.78 -19.78
CA LEU A 249 0.46 -3.87 -19.84
C LEU A 249 0.89 -3.60 -21.27
N ARG A 250 0.90 -2.35 -21.66
CA ARG A 250 1.54 -1.90 -22.88
C ARG A 250 3.04 -1.78 -22.63
N ARG A 251 3.81 -2.44 -23.47
CA ARG A 251 5.28 -2.38 -23.43
C ARG A 251 5.79 -1.61 -24.62
N PHE A 252 6.57 -0.59 -24.36
CA PHE A 252 7.31 0.15 -25.36
C PHE A 252 8.79 -0.03 -25.07
N THR A 253 9.57 -0.44 -26.06
CA THR A 253 11.03 -0.49 -25.96
C THR A 253 11.56 0.54 -26.93
N LEU A 254 12.28 1.55 -26.40
CA LEU A 254 12.95 2.59 -27.16
C LEU A 254 14.43 2.26 -27.20
N GLY A 255 15.03 2.26 -28.38
CA GLY A 255 16.47 2.11 -28.55
C GLY A 255 17.19 3.40 -28.21
N GLY A 256 18.48 3.33 -27.82
CA GLY A 256 19.26 4.48 -27.44
C GLY A 256 19.32 5.58 -28.49
N SER A 257 19.30 5.21 -29.79
CA SER A 257 19.24 6.13 -30.94
C SER A 257 17.92 6.92 -31.03
N ASP A 258 16.84 6.43 -30.44
CA ASP A 258 15.53 7.08 -30.46
C ASP A 258 15.34 8.08 -29.31
N LEU A 259 16.25 8.05 -28.33
CA LEU A 259 16.11 8.82 -27.07
C LEU A 259 17.05 10.02 -27.01
N HIS A 260 18.26 9.93 -27.55
CA HIS A 260 19.30 10.97 -27.48
C HIS A 260 20.27 10.91 -28.65
N ASP A 261 20.85 12.07 -29.01
CA ASP A 261 21.89 12.21 -30.02
C ASP A 261 23.27 11.74 -29.56
N ASP A 262 23.39 11.26 -28.33
CA ASP A 262 24.65 10.86 -27.71
C ASP A 262 24.85 9.34 -27.68
N SER A 263 26.07 8.94 -27.32
CA SER A 263 26.55 7.56 -27.38
C SER A 263 25.88 6.56 -26.39
N ASP A 264 24.79 6.94 -25.74
CA ASP A 264 24.07 6.06 -24.80
C ASP A 264 23.20 5.06 -25.58
N GLN A 265 23.69 3.83 -25.69
CA GLN A 265 23.02 2.74 -26.40
C GLN A 265 22.10 1.89 -25.50
N ARG A 266 21.74 2.39 -24.30
CA ARG A 266 20.84 1.65 -23.43
C ARG A 266 19.43 1.61 -24.02
N GLU A 267 18.81 0.47 -23.93
CA GLU A 267 17.40 0.32 -24.22
C GLU A 267 16.57 0.78 -23.02
N VAL A 268 15.50 1.52 -23.26
CA VAL A 268 14.53 1.91 -22.24
C VAL A 268 13.25 1.15 -22.46
N THR A 269 12.84 0.37 -21.48
CA THR A 269 11.56 -0.32 -21.47
C THR A 269 10.57 0.46 -20.61
N ILE A 270 9.45 0.84 -21.21
CA ILE A 270 8.33 1.53 -20.56
C ILE A 270 7.17 0.54 -20.45
N LEU A 271 6.71 0.30 -19.24
CA LEU A 271 5.52 -0.49 -18.94
C LEU A 271 4.44 0.44 -18.40
N THR A 272 3.26 0.41 -19.00
CA THR A 272 2.14 1.25 -18.58
C THR A 272 0.82 0.49 -18.70
N ASP A 273 -0.10 0.80 -17.79
CA ASP A 273 -1.48 0.33 -17.75
C ASP A 273 -2.52 1.46 -17.89
N ASP A 274 -2.12 2.59 -18.48
CA ASP A 274 -2.87 3.85 -18.67
C ASP A 274 -2.65 4.94 -17.59
N GLU A 275 -1.80 4.69 -16.56
CA GLU A 275 -1.38 5.71 -15.58
C GLU A 275 0.11 6.04 -15.70
N ARG A 276 0.80 6.27 -14.56
CA ARG A 276 2.24 6.56 -14.59
C ARG A 276 3.04 5.35 -15.06
N PRO A 277 3.80 5.47 -16.14
CA PRO A 277 4.58 4.37 -16.66
C PRO A 277 5.72 3.98 -15.72
N PHE A 278 5.98 2.70 -15.60
CA PHE A 278 7.23 2.19 -15.05
C PHE A 278 8.30 2.20 -16.14
N VAL A 279 9.40 2.91 -15.88
CA VAL A 279 10.52 3.05 -16.83
C VAL A 279 11.72 2.28 -16.32
N GLN A 280 12.20 1.33 -17.12
CA GLN A 280 13.38 0.54 -16.81
C GLN A 280 14.49 0.80 -17.85
N TYR A 281 15.66 1.21 -17.37
CA TYR A 281 16.85 1.35 -18.20
C TYR A 281 17.58 0.01 -18.29
N GLY A 282 17.97 -0.39 -19.52
CA GLY A 282 18.82 -1.55 -19.76
C GLY A 282 20.25 -1.34 -19.23
N GLU A 283 21.01 -2.43 -19.10
CA GLU A 283 22.42 -2.32 -18.74
C GLU A 283 23.22 -1.66 -19.88
N PRO A 284 24.24 -0.83 -19.55
CA PRO A 284 25.10 -0.26 -20.56
C PRO A 284 25.82 -1.37 -21.32
N LYS A 285 25.67 -1.44 -22.64
CA LYS A 285 26.40 -2.39 -23.47
C LYS A 285 27.90 -2.13 -23.31
N LYS A 286 28.65 -3.10 -22.74
CA LYS A 286 30.10 -3.03 -22.65
C LYS A 286 30.66 -2.80 -24.07
N SER A 287 31.39 -1.70 -24.28
CA SER A 287 32.05 -1.43 -25.53
C SER A 287 32.99 -2.58 -25.86
N VAL A 288 32.70 -3.32 -26.91
CA VAL A 288 33.61 -4.31 -27.48
C VAL A 288 34.75 -3.51 -28.12
N THR A 289 35.84 -3.34 -27.40
CA THR A 289 37.06 -2.78 -27.93
C THR A 289 37.57 -3.72 -29.04
N LYS A 290 37.32 -3.40 -30.29
CA LYS A 290 37.97 -4.10 -31.42
C LYS A 290 39.46 -3.95 -31.27
N ARG A 291 40.14 -5.01 -30.83
CA ARG A 291 41.59 -5.16 -30.98
C ARG A 291 41.87 -5.19 -32.49
N ASN A 292 42.31 -4.09 -33.01
CA ASN A 292 42.97 -4.07 -34.34
C ASN A 292 44.20 -4.97 -34.23
N LYS A 293 44.18 -6.15 -34.79
CA LYS A 293 45.36 -6.85 -35.21
C LYS A 293 45.91 -6.07 -36.41
N LYS A 294 46.97 -5.31 -36.23
CA LYS A 294 47.91 -5.00 -37.32
C LYS A 294 48.76 -6.25 -37.48
N ASP A 295 48.61 -6.87 -38.64
CA ASP A 295 49.55 -7.83 -39.16
C ASP A 295 50.83 -7.11 -39.62
N ASP A 296 51.93 -7.57 -39.15
CA ASP A 296 53.24 -7.52 -39.84
C ASP A 296 53.37 -8.70 -40.77
#